data_213d502ab6f205aca85a6dc9ab06fbe2
#
_entry.id   213d502ab6f205aca85a6dc9ab06fbe2
#
_cell.length_a   1.000
_cell.length_b   1.000
_cell.length_c   1.000
_cell.angle_alpha   90.00
_cell.angle_beta   90.00
_cell.angle_gamma   90.00
#
_symmetry.space_group_name_H-M   'P 1'
#
loop_
_entity.id
_entity.type
_entity.pdbx_description
1 polymer ?
#
loop_
_entity_poly.entity_id
_entity_poly.type
_entity_poly.pdbx_seq_one_letter_code
_entity_poly.pdbx_strand_id
1 'polypeptide(L)'
;MDPVPFKTCNWNCVYCQLGRTTPVTNERRDYYPPERIVAEVKEALDSHRPGDIDWITFVGSGEPTLHSSLGSMIRQVKALTDIPVAVTTNCSLLHQPEVRAELSAADAVLPSLDAGTDRLYRAINRPHPSCTFDRLITGLTEFRQAYCGRLWIEVMLIKGMNDSEAALAQIAALLAQIAPDAVHISLPVRPPAEPWVEPPGTEGLAYATAILGDTARIVGPASKSFGLSRRGDVGEAVVAVISRHPMAEEEVMRALDRWTPDEVGKALARLAVDGRAQVVNRYGVRFWGCSKARYGTGQRAGSAEEKTL
;
A
#
# COMPACT_ATOMS: atom_id res chain seq x y z
N MET A 1 -6.12 6.91 -6.44
CA MET A 1 -7.45 7.29 -5.88
C MET A 1 -7.67 6.56 -4.57
N ASP A 2 -8.22 7.23 -3.58
CA ASP A 2 -8.44 6.68 -2.24
C ASP A 2 -9.95 6.57 -1.96
N PRO A 3 -10.55 5.36 -2.10
CA PRO A 3 -11.99 5.19 -1.95
C PRO A 3 -12.45 5.08 -0.49
N VAL A 4 -11.53 5.00 0.46
CA VAL A 4 -11.87 4.80 1.88
C VAL A 4 -11.21 5.85 2.77
N PRO A 5 -11.80 6.17 3.92
CA PRO A 5 -11.19 7.09 4.89
C PRO A 5 -9.85 6.57 5.42
N PHE A 6 -9.02 7.50 5.88
CA PHE A 6 -7.72 7.20 6.47
C PHE A 6 -7.78 6.08 7.51
N LYS A 7 -6.97 5.03 7.30
CA LYS A 7 -6.87 3.83 8.14
C LYS A 7 -8.13 2.97 8.24
N THR A 8 -9.06 3.10 7.29
CA THR A 8 -10.17 2.14 7.13
C THR A 8 -9.63 0.88 6.46
N CYS A 9 -9.25 -0.10 7.27
CA CYS A 9 -8.58 -1.33 6.82
C CYS A 9 -8.96 -2.51 7.71
N ASN A 10 -8.98 -3.70 7.15
CA ASN A 10 -9.18 -4.95 7.87
C ASN A 10 -7.86 -5.67 8.21
N TRP A 11 -6.71 -5.03 7.92
CA TRP A 11 -5.39 -5.43 8.39
C TRP A 11 -4.74 -4.33 9.22
N ASN A 12 -3.86 -4.74 10.16
CA ASN A 12 -3.01 -3.85 10.96
C ASN A 12 -1.54 -4.23 10.79
N CYS A 13 -1.07 -4.19 9.53
CA CYS A 13 0.26 -4.64 9.13
C CYS A 13 1.36 -3.92 9.93
N VAL A 14 2.36 -4.69 10.39
CA VAL A 14 3.49 -4.14 11.16
C VAL A 14 4.33 -3.14 10.37
N TYR A 15 4.34 -3.27 9.05
CA TYR A 15 5.10 -2.42 8.13
C TYR A 15 4.32 -1.21 7.58
N CYS A 16 3.03 -1.08 7.91
CA CYS A 16 2.19 -0.05 7.30
C CYS A 16 2.76 1.35 7.51
N GLN A 17 3.13 2.02 6.43
CA GLN A 17 3.69 3.36 6.45
C GLN A 17 2.73 4.44 6.97
N LEU A 18 1.44 4.16 7.01
CA LEU A 18 0.40 5.04 7.57
C LEU A 18 0.14 4.78 9.07
N GLY A 19 1.02 4.00 9.72
CA GLY A 19 0.88 3.66 11.13
C GLY A 19 -0.12 2.53 11.40
N ARG A 20 -0.46 2.34 12.68
CA ARG A 20 -1.37 1.29 13.15
C ARG A 20 -2.81 1.54 12.73
N THR A 21 -3.51 0.46 12.38
CA THR A 21 -4.96 0.48 12.14
C THR A 21 -5.69 0.13 13.44
N THR A 22 -6.41 1.09 14.01
CA THR A 22 -7.15 0.86 15.27
C THR A 22 -8.42 1.71 15.27
N PRO A 23 -9.59 1.07 15.33
CA PRO A 23 -9.83 -0.37 15.20
C PRO A 23 -9.67 -0.89 13.76
N VAL A 24 -9.43 -2.21 13.61
CA VAL A 24 -9.59 -2.87 12.30
C VAL A 24 -11.08 -3.06 12.02
N THR A 25 -11.49 -2.93 10.76
CA THR A 25 -12.89 -3.11 10.34
C THR A 25 -12.97 -3.99 9.10
N ASN A 26 -13.98 -4.86 9.05
CA ASN A 26 -14.27 -5.68 7.87
C ASN A 26 -15.64 -5.34 7.25
N GLU A 27 -16.17 -4.18 7.62
CA GLU A 27 -17.47 -3.70 7.13
C GLU A 27 -17.30 -3.17 5.70
N ARG A 28 -18.05 -3.73 4.76
CA ARG A 28 -18.17 -3.22 3.38
C ARG A 28 -19.36 -2.26 3.31
N ARG A 29 -19.09 -1.05 2.84
CA ARG A 29 -20.12 -0.02 2.58
C ARG A 29 -19.59 1.07 1.65
N ASP A 30 -20.42 1.97 1.23
CA ASP A 30 -20.01 3.19 0.54
C ASP A 30 -19.51 4.20 1.58
N TYR A 31 -18.17 4.32 1.69
CA TYR A 31 -17.53 5.26 2.61
C TYR A 31 -17.59 6.69 2.10
N TYR A 32 -17.53 6.86 0.80
CA TYR A 32 -17.73 8.12 0.09
C TYR A 32 -18.73 7.88 -1.05
N PRO A 33 -19.49 8.90 -1.46
CA PRO A 33 -20.32 8.79 -2.66
C PRO A 33 -19.47 8.41 -3.89
N PRO A 34 -19.77 7.32 -4.60
CA PRO A 34 -18.99 6.87 -5.77
C PRO A 34 -18.86 7.96 -6.83
N GLU A 35 -19.92 8.75 -7.05
CA GLU A 35 -19.97 9.82 -8.04
C GLU A 35 -18.94 10.91 -7.75
N ARG A 36 -18.68 11.19 -6.46
CA ARG A 36 -17.65 12.15 -6.05
C ARG A 36 -16.26 11.68 -6.44
N ILE A 37 -15.94 10.40 -6.19
CA ILE A 37 -14.63 9.82 -6.51
C ILE A 37 -14.41 9.83 -8.02
N VAL A 38 -15.43 9.45 -8.80
CA VAL A 38 -15.37 9.47 -10.27
C VAL A 38 -15.23 10.90 -10.81
N ALA A 39 -15.91 11.87 -10.22
CA ALA A 39 -15.79 13.28 -10.59
C ALA A 39 -14.38 13.82 -10.32
N GLU A 40 -13.75 13.48 -9.18
CA GLU A 40 -12.38 13.85 -8.87
C GLU A 40 -11.37 13.24 -9.89
N VAL A 41 -11.63 12.03 -10.39
CA VAL A 41 -10.82 11.44 -11.48
C VAL A 41 -10.99 12.23 -12.78
N LYS A 42 -12.22 12.56 -13.14
CA LYS A 42 -12.48 13.36 -14.35
C LYS A 42 -11.77 14.71 -14.27
N GLU A 43 -11.86 15.41 -13.15
CA GLU A 43 -11.13 16.68 -12.95
C GLU A 43 -9.62 16.51 -13.08
N ALA A 44 -9.07 15.42 -12.53
CA ALA A 44 -7.65 15.11 -12.67
C ALA A 44 -7.26 14.85 -14.14
N LEU A 45 -8.07 14.08 -14.90
CA LEU A 45 -7.85 13.84 -16.32
C LEU A 45 -7.90 15.14 -17.13
N ASP A 46 -8.88 16.01 -16.86
CA ASP A 46 -9.04 17.30 -17.52
C ASP A 46 -7.87 18.28 -17.24
N SER A 47 -7.15 18.07 -16.14
CA SER A 47 -6.02 18.93 -15.70
C SER A 47 -4.64 18.44 -16.17
N HIS A 48 -4.53 17.24 -16.75
CA HIS A 48 -3.29 16.65 -17.23
C HIS A 48 -3.28 16.55 -18.77
N ARG A 49 -2.08 16.52 -19.34
CA ARG A 49 -1.92 16.34 -20.80
C ARG A 49 -2.02 14.84 -21.15
N PRO A 50 -2.45 14.49 -22.36
CA PRO A 50 -2.37 13.13 -22.85
C PRO A 50 -0.93 12.58 -22.72
N GLY A 51 -0.78 11.41 -22.08
CA GLY A 51 0.52 10.77 -21.83
C GLY A 51 1.21 11.13 -20.52
N ASP A 52 0.68 12.07 -19.73
CA ASP A 52 1.22 12.39 -18.39
C ASP A 52 0.87 11.32 -17.35
N ILE A 53 -0.19 10.52 -17.60
CA ILE A 53 -0.71 9.51 -16.67
C ILE A 53 -0.58 8.13 -17.33
N ASP A 54 0.23 7.24 -16.74
CA ASP A 54 0.41 5.87 -17.21
C ASP A 54 -0.67 4.92 -16.67
N TRP A 55 -1.13 5.13 -15.44
CA TRP A 55 -2.10 4.29 -14.73
C TRP A 55 -3.01 5.10 -13.80
N ILE A 56 -4.28 4.71 -13.72
CA ILE A 56 -5.20 5.17 -12.68
C ILE A 56 -5.32 4.07 -11.64
N THR A 57 -4.80 4.30 -10.42
CA THR A 57 -4.75 3.26 -9.39
C THR A 57 -5.72 3.55 -8.26
N PHE A 58 -6.62 2.60 -7.98
CA PHE A 58 -7.36 2.55 -6.72
C PHE A 58 -6.42 1.99 -5.65
N VAL A 59 -5.96 2.87 -4.78
CA VAL A 59 -5.09 2.56 -3.64
C VAL A 59 -5.52 3.44 -2.50
N GLY A 60 -5.68 2.87 -1.31
CA GLY A 60 -6.25 3.62 -0.20
C GLY A 60 -5.28 3.88 0.93
N SER A 61 -5.63 4.86 1.76
CA SER A 61 -5.14 4.98 3.12
C SER A 61 -5.66 3.83 4.01
N GLY A 62 -6.30 2.83 3.41
CA GLY A 62 -6.89 1.63 3.98
C GLY A 62 -7.01 0.53 2.92
N GLU A 63 -8.06 -0.30 3.00
CA GLU A 63 -8.33 -1.39 2.06
C GLU A 63 -9.44 -0.98 1.08
N PRO A 64 -9.14 -0.82 -0.22
CA PRO A 64 -10.12 -0.38 -1.23
C PRO A 64 -11.34 -1.31 -1.37
N THR A 65 -11.17 -2.62 -1.21
CA THR A 65 -12.27 -3.59 -1.35
C THR A 65 -13.32 -3.52 -0.23
N LEU A 66 -13.08 -2.73 0.81
CA LEU A 66 -14.10 -2.39 1.79
C LEU A 66 -15.16 -1.42 1.23
N HIS A 67 -14.87 -0.71 0.14
CA HIS A 67 -15.86 0.13 -0.52
C HIS A 67 -16.78 -0.72 -1.39
N SER A 68 -18.08 -0.76 -1.08
CA SER A 68 -19.05 -1.66 -1.72
C SER A 68 -19.31 -1.34 -3.20
N SER A 69 -19.08 -0.10 -3.63
CA SER A 69 -19.22 0.32 -5.03
C SER A 69 -17.91 0.35 -5.82
N LEU A 70 -16.84 -0.34 -5.34
CA LEU A 70 -15.53 -0.31 -6.00
C LEU A 70 -15.59 -0.75 -7.47
N GLY A 71 -16.27 -1.86 -7.75
CA GLY A 71 -16.39 -2.37 -9.12
C GLY A 71 -17.18 -1.41 -10.04
N SER A 72 -18.18 -0.71 -9.52
CA SER A 72 -18.89 0.32 -10.26
C SER A 72 -17.98 1.51 -10.60
N MET A 73 -17.20 1.99 -9.64
CA MET A 73 -16.24 3.08 -9.85
C MET A 73 -15.18 2.71 -10.89
N ILE A 74 -14.62 1.48 -10.84
CA ILE A 74 -13.65 1.01 -11.84
C ILE A 74 -14.26 1.09 -13.24
N ARG A 75 -15.47 0.56 -13.44
CA ARG A 75 -16.16 0.60 -14.76
C ARG A 75 -16.43 2.02 -15.22
N GLN A 76 -16.87 2.90 -14.33
CA GLN A 76 -17.12 4.31 -14.67
C GLN A 76 -15.84 5.03 -15.07
N VAL A 77 -14.73 4.81 -14.35
CA VAL A 77 -13.43 5.40 -14.70
C VAL A 77 -12.93 4.88 -16.06
N LYS A 78 -13.06 3.59 -16.33
CA LYS A 78 -12.71 3.00 -17.65
C LYS A 78 -13.57 3.54 -18.78
N ALA A 79 -14.79 3.99 -18.52
CA ALA A 79 -15.65 4.64 -19.52
C ALA A 79 -15.21 6.10 -19.83
N LEU A 80 -14.39 6.72 -18.99
CA LEU A 80 -13.92 8.09 -19.18
C LEU A 80 -12.61 8.18 -20.00
N THR A 81 -11.81 7.11 -20.06
CA THR A 81 -10.46 7.14 -20.60
C THR A 81 -9.94 5.74 -20.96
N ASP A 82 -9.00 5.69 -21.92
CA ASP A 82 -8.26 4.47 -22.26
C ASP A 82 -7.06 4.22 -21.34
N ILE A 83 -6.79 5.08 -20.37
CA ILE A 83 -5.72 4.88 -19.38
C ILE A 83 -6.08 3.66 -18.54
N PRO A 84 -5.17 2.67 -18.43
CA PRO A 84 -5.47 1.44 -17.71
C PRO A 84 -5.69 1.68 -16.21
N VAL A 85 -6.59 0.90 -15.62
CA VAL A 85 -7.00 1.00 -14.22
C VAL A 85 -6.41 -0.16 -13.43
N ALA A 86 -5.73 0.17 -12.32
CA ALA A 86 -5.18 -0.80 -11.38
C ALA A 86 -5.85 -0.71 -10.00
N VAL A 87 -5.80 -1.81 -9.24
CA VAL A 87 -6.24 -1.83 -7.84
C VAL A 87 -5.15 -2.48 -6.99
N THR A 88 -4.64 -1.76 -5.99
CA THR A 88 -3.79 -2.32 -4.92
C THR A 88 -4.67 -2.74 -3.76
N THR A 89 -4.56 -3.99 -3.30
CA THR A 89 -5.43 -4.55 -2.26
C THR A 89 -4.65 -5.53 -1.36
N ASN A 90 -5.06 -5.63 -0.11
CA ASN A 90 -4.58 -6.69 0.78
C ASN A 90 -5.23 -8.06 0.49
N CYS A 91 -6.11 -8.13 -0.50
CA CYS A 91 -6.79 -9.32 -1.03
C CYS A 91 -7.58 -10.18 -0.02
N SER A 92 -7.70 -9.76 1.23
CA SER A 92 -8.36 -10.55 2.29
C SER A 92 -9.85 -10.83 2.03
N LEU A 93 -10.49 -10.06 1.15
CA LEU A 93 -11.89 -10.23 0.78
C LEU A 93 -12.10 -10.99 -0.55
N LEU A 94 -11.05 -11.43 -1.21
CA LEU A 94 -11.16 -12.20 -2.47
C LEU A 94 -11.88 -13.55 -2.32
N HIS A 95 -12.04 -14.07 -1.09
CA HIS A 95 -12.89 -15.23 -0.84
C HIS A 95 -14.38 -14.97 -1.15
N GLN A 96 -14.80 -13.71 -1.25
CA GLN A 96 -16.16 -13.31 -1.59
C GLN A 96 -16.30 -13.21 -3.12
N PRO A 97 -17.23 -13.96 -3.76
CA PRO A 97 -17.40 -13.94 -5.22
C PRO A 97 -17.70 -12.56 -5.80
N GLU A 98 -18.47 -11.74 -5.08
CA GLU A 98 -18.81 -10.39 -5.48
C GLU A 98 -17.57 -9.48 -5.54
N VAL A 99 -16.61 -9.62 -4.62
CA VAL A 99 -15.36 -8.83 -4.63
C VAL A 99 -14.49 -9.25 -5.82
N ARG A 100 -14.42 -10.56 -6.12
CA ARG A 100 -13.72 -11.03 -7.32
C ARG A 100 -14.33 -10.47 -8.60
N ALA A 101 -15.66 -10.47 -8.71
CA ALA A 101 -16.37 -9.90 -9.85
C ALA A 101 -16.14 -8.38 -9.99
N GLU A 102 -16.08 -7.65 -8.88
CA GLU A 102 -15.76 -6.22 -8.87
C GLU A 102 -14.33 -5.95 -9.38
N LEU A 103 -13.34 -6.67 -8.86
CA LEU A 103 -11.94 -6.50 -9.22
C LEU A 103 -11.62 -6.98 -10.64
N SER A 104 -12.42 -7.91 -11.19
CA SER A 104 -12.26 -8.37 -12.58
C SER A 104 -12.50 -7.27 -13.62
N ALA A 105 -13.07 -6.13 -13.22
CA ALA A 105 -13.21 -4.96 -14.08
C ALA A 105 -11.89 -4.18 -14.27
N ALA A 106 -10.89 -4.36 -13.41
CA ALA A 106 -9.60 -3.68 -13.48
C ALA A 106 -8.67 -4.31 -14.52
N ASP A 107 -7.74 -3.53 -15.08
CA ASP A 107 -6.72 -4.01 -16.02
C ASP A 107 -5.54 -4.67 -15.30
N ALA A 108 -5.27 -4.24 -14.06
CA ALA A 108 -4.29 -4.86 -13.19
C ALA A 108 -4.80 -4.91 -11.74
N VAL A 109 -4.47 -5.98 -11.01
CA VAL A 109 -4.70 -6.09 -9.57
C VAL A 109 -3.38 -6.43 -8.89
N LEU A 110 -3.08 -5.72 -7.81
CA LEU A 110 -1.85 -5.85 -7.03
C LEU A 110 -2.20 -6.35 -5.62
N PRO A 111 -2.39 -7.67 -5.43
CA PRO A 111 -2.65 -8.24 -4.11
C PRO A 111 -1.37 -8.38 -3.28
N SER A 112 -1.46 -8.20 -1.96
CA SER A 112 -0.36 -8.45 -1.03
C SER A 112 -0.34 -9.92 -0.58
N LEU A 113 0.85 -10.56 -0.62
CA LEU A 113 1.09 -11.92 -0.12
C LEU A 113 2.43 -11.95 0.64
N ASP A 114 2.42 -11.56 1.91
CA ASP A 114 3.63 -11.36 2.72
C ASP A 114 4.05 -12.61 3.49
N ALA A 115 3.25 -13.68 3.46
CA ALA A 115 3.46 -14.87 4.28
C ALA A 115 3.05 -16.15 3.55
N GLY A 116 3.80 -17.22 3.78
CA GLY A 116 3.47 -18.56 3.30
C GLY A 116 2.74 -19.43 4.33
N THR A 117 2.47 -18.91 5.54
CA THR A 117 1.80 -19.63 6.65
C THR A 117 0.87 -18.73 7.44
N ASP A 118 -0.17 -19.31 8.08
CA ASP A 118 -1.09 -18.58 8.96
C ASP A 118 -0.35 -17.87 10.11
N ARG A 119 0.68 -18.52 10.68
CA ARG A 119 1.47 -17.93 11.76
C ARG A 119 2.16 -16.63 11.31
N LEU A 120 2.84 -16.64 10.16
CA LEU A 120 3.49 -15.44 9.64
C LEU A 120 2.48 -14.38 9.19
N TYR A 121 1.39 -14.79 8.55
CA TYR A 121 0.31 -13.91 8.16
C TYR A 121 -0.25 -13.12 9.35
N ARG A 122 -0.56 -13.81 10.46
CA ARG A 122 -1.02 -13.15 11.69
C ARG A 122 0.04 -12.26 12.30
N ALA A 123 1.31 -12.66 12.26
CA ALA A 123 2.40 -11.88 12.83
C ALA A 123 2.71 -10.61 12.04
N ILE A 124 2.65 -10.67 10.70
CA ILE A 124 2.98 -9.56 9.78
C ILE A 124 1.77 -8.67 9.54
N ASN A 125 0.66 -9.26 9.08
CA ASN A 125 -0.50 -8.51 8.58
C ASN A 125 -1.53 -8.19 9.66
N ARG A 126 -1.57 -8.94 10.77
CA ARG A 126 -2.49 -8.75 11.91
C ARG A 126 -3.92 -8.52 11.45
N PRO A 127 -4.52 -9.51 10.74
CA PRO A 127 -5.81 -9.37 10.10
C PRO A 127 -6.96 -9.31 11.09
N HIS A 128 -8.10 -8.78 10.64
CA HIS A 128 -9.38 -8.95 11.31
C HIS A 128 -9.68 -10.45 11.47
N PRO A 129 -10.29 -10.91 12.56
CA PRO A 129 -10.51 -12.34 12.85
C PRO A 129 -11.23 -13.12 11.74
N SER A 130 -12.10 -12.46 10.96
CA SER A 130 -12.79 -13.08 9.83
C SER A 130 -11.90 -13.25 8.57
N CYS A 131 -10.74 -12.61 8.51
CA CYS A 131 -9.81 -12.69 7.38
C CYS A 131 -8.75 -13.76 7.67
N THR A 132 -9.12 -15.03 7.54
CA THR A 132 -8.21 -16.17 7.79
C THR A 132 -7.25 -16.38 6.64
N PHE A 133 -6.10 -17.03 6.91
CA PHE A 133 -5.10 -17.35 5.89
C PHE A 133 -5.67 -18.25 4.79
N ASP A 134 -6.47 -19.26 5.14
CA ASP A 134 -7.10 -20.16 4.18
C ASP A 134 -8.04 -19.40 3.24
N ARG A 135 -8.84 -18.46 3.77
CA ARG A 135 -9.71 -17.61 2.95
C ARG A 135 -8.92 -16.72 1.99
N LEU A 136 -7.79 -16.20 2.47
CA LEU A 136 -6.89 -15.38 1.65
C LEU A 136 -6.38 -16.18 0.45
N ILE A 137 -5.81 -17.37 0.70
CA ILE A 137 -5.21 -18.20 -0.36
C ILE A 137 -6.28 -18.74 -1.31
N THR A 138 -7.39 -19.27 -0.78
CA THR A 138 -8.51 -19.73 -1.60
C THR A 138 -9.02 -18.61 -2.50
N GLY A 139 -9.29 -17.44 -1.93
CA GLY A 139 -9.81 -16.30 -2.69
C GLY A 139 -8.84 -15.83 -3.78
N LEU A 140 -7.55 -15.80 -3.50
CA LEU A 140 -6.54 -15.40 -4.46
C LEU A 140 -6.38 -16.41 -5.59
N THR A 141 -6.41 -17.72 -5.26
CA THR A 141 -6.36 -18.80 -6.25
C THR A 141 -7.59 -18.79 -7.16
N GLU A 142 -8.79 -18.68 -6.58
CA GLU A 142 -10.05 -18.59 -7.34
C GLU A 142 -10.12 -17.32 -8.20
N PHE A 143 -9.60 -16.21 -7.67
CA PHE A 143 -9.51 -14.97 -8.44
C PHE A 143 -8.62 -15.15 -9.66
N ARG A 144 -7.41 -15.72 -9.51
CA ARG A 144 -6.49 -15.96 -10.65
C ARG A 144 -7.12 -16.81 -11.74
N GLN A 145 -7.88 -17.84 -11.37
CA GLN A 145 -8.53 -18.75 -12.34
C GLN A 145 -9.55 -18.02 -13.24
N ALA A 146 -10.21 -16.99 -12.72
CA ALA A 146 -11.25 -16.25 -13.43
C ALA A 146 -10.76 -14.92 -14.04
N TYR A 147 -9.63 -14.39 -13.56
CA TYR A 147 -9.13 -13.07 -13.92
C TYR A 147 -8.23 -13.10 -15.15
N CYS A 148 -8.59 -12.36 -16.18
CA CYS A 148 -7.84 -12.26 -17.44
C CYS A 148 -6.91 -11.04 -17.51
N GLY A 149 -6.97 -10.12 -16.53
CA GLY A 149 -6.07 -8.97 -16.44
C GLY A 149 -4.73 -9.33 -15.82
N ARG A 150 -3.90 -8.32 -15.56
CA ARG A 150 -2.56 -8.50 -14.98
C ARG A 150 -2.66 -8.70 -13.47
N LEU A 151 -2.11 -9.80 -12.98
CA LEU A 151 -2.01 -10.10 -11.55
C LEU A 151 -0.56 -9.92 -11.09
N TRP A 152 -0.29 -8.86 -10.32
CA TRP A 152 1.05 -8.53 -9.80
C TRP A 152 1.07 -8.67 -8.29
N ILE A 153 1.62 -9.77 -7.78
CA ILE A 153 1.68 -10.00 -6.34
C ILE A 153 2.74 -9.09 -5.70
N GLU A 154 2.36 -8.35 -4.65
CA GLU A 154 3.30 -7.61 -3.81
C GLU A 154 3.72 -8.47 -2.61
N VAL A 155 5.04 -8.54 -2.36
CA VAL A 155 5.63 -9.22 -1.20
C VAL A 155 6.45 -8.19 -0.42
N MET A 156 5.98 -7.76 0.75
CA MET A 156 6.75 -6.92 1.65
C MET A 156 7.75 -7.76 2.44
N LEU A 157 9.05 -7.58 2.21
CA LEU A 157 10.07 -8.31 2.94
C LEU A 157 10.48 -7.59 4.22
N ILE A 158 10.50 -8.34 5.32
CA ILE A 158 10.80 -7.86 6.67
C ILE A 158 11.88 -8.73 7.30
N LYS A 159 12.96 -8.09 7.70
CA LYS A 159 14.10 -8.73 8.35
C LYS A 159 13.71 -9.57 9.56
N GLY A 160 14.16 -10.82 9.60
CA GLY A 160 13.90 -11.77 10.67
C GLY A 160 12.43 -12.21 10.79
N MET A 161 11.61 -11.97 9.76
CA MET A 161 10.24 -12.47 9.70
C MET A 161 9.98 -13.39 8.50
N ASN A 162 10.05 -12.87 7.30
CA ASN A 162 9.77 -13.59 6.06
C ASN A 162 10.92 -13.57 5.05
N ASP A 163 12.13 -13.17 5.49
CA ASP A 163 13.33 -13.09 4.68
C ASP A 163 14.26 -14.32 4.80
N SER A 164 13.88 -15.34 5.60
CA SER A 164 14.60 -16.61 5.68
C SER A 164 14.27 -17.51 4.47
N GLU A 165 15.22 -18.39 4.10
CA GLU A 165 15.06 -19.36 3.02
C GLU A 165 13.76 -20.16 3.17
N ALA A 166 13.47 -20.69 4.37
CA ALA A 166 12.28 -21.46 4.66
C ALA A 166 10.99 -20.64 4.46
N ALA A 167 10.94 -19.39 4.91
CA ALA A 167 9.77 -18.52 4.75
C ALA A 167 9.57 -18.14 3.28
N LEU A 168 10.65 -17.84 2.56
CA LEU A 168 10.61 -17.52 1.12
C LEU A 168 10.17 -18.74 0.30
N ALA A 169 10.65 -19.95 0.61
CA ALA A 169 10.20 -21.18 -0.06
C ALA A 169 8.70 -21.43 0.11
N GLN A 170 8.14 -21.14 1.30
CA GLN A 170 6.69 -21.24 1.53
C GLN A 170 5.90 -20.22 0.70
N ILE A 171 6.37 -18.98 0.58
CA ILE A 171 5.76 -17.97 -0.29
C ILE A 171 5.88 -18.40 -1.75
N ALA A 172 7.05 -18.88 -2.19
CA ALA A 172 7.28 -19.35 -3.56
C ALA A 172 6.35 -20.49 -3.95
N ALA A 173 6.07 -21.44 -3.03
CA ALA A 173 5.13 -22.53 -3.27
C ALA A 173 3.70 -22.00 -3.54
N LEU A 174 3.24 -21.00 -2.82
CA LEU A 174 1.96 -20.35 -3.07
C LEU A 174 1.97 -19.54 -4.39
N LEU A 175 3.05 -18.84 -4.68
CA LEU A 175 3.21 -18.11 -5.94
C LEU A 175 3.17 -19.06 -7.15
N ALA A 176 3.79 -20.25 -7.04
CA ALA A 176 3.72 -21.28 -8.07
C ALA A 176 2.29 -21.80 -8.30
N GLN A 177 1.49 -21.94 -7.24
CA GLN A 177 0.08 -22.30 -7.32
C GLN A 177 -0.79 -21.20 -7.93
N ILE A 178 -0.56 -19.95 -7.55
CA ILE A 178 -1.33 -18.77 -8.01
C ILE A 178 -0.94 -18.42 -9.44
N ALA A 179 0.32 -18.57 -9.82
CA ALA A 179 0.88 -18.22 -11.12
C ALA A 179 0.61 -16.73 -11.51
N PRO A 180 1.13 -15.76 -10.75
CA PRO A 180 0.99 -14.34 -11.08
C PRO A 180 1.82 -13.97 -12.30
N ASP A 181 1.47 -12.85 -12.93
CA ASP A 181 2.22 -12.31 -14.08
C ASP A 181 3.54 -11.64 -13.67
N ALA A 182 3.61 -11.14 -12.43
CA ALA A 182 4.84 -10.59 -11.83
C ALA A 182 4.77 -10.65 -10.30
N VAL A 183 5.94 -10.63 -9.65
CA VAL A 183 6.10 -10.53 -8.20
C VAL A 183 6.91 -9.28 -7.89
N HIS A 184 6.32 -8.36 -7.14
CA HIS A 184 6.94 -7.12 -6.71
C HIS A 184 7.44 -7.26 -5.28
N ILE A 185 8.75 -7.30 -5.10
CA ILE A 185 9.39 -7.33 -3.79
C ILE A 185 9.48 -5.88 -3.29
N SER A 186 8.72 -5.57 -2.27
CA SER A 186 8.69 -4.26 -1.60
C SER A 186 9.49 -4.28 -0.28
N LEU A 187 10.09 -3.15 0.08
CA LEU A 187 10.90 -3.01 1.28
C LEU A 187 10.31 -1.91 2.20
N PRO A 188 10.35 -2.10 3.54
CA PRO A 188 9.84 -1.12 4.49
C PRO A 188 10.84 0.04 4.70
N VAL A 189 11.09 0.82 3.63
CA VAL A 189 12.05 1.94 3.65
C VAL A 189 11.49 3.20 4.31
N ARG A 190 10.17 3.35 4.35
CA ARG A 190 9.46 4.45 5.02
C ARG A 190 9.17 4.10 6.48
N PRO A 191 8.86 5.07 7.37
CA PRO A 191 8.48 4.79 8.75
C PRO A 191 7.34 3.76 8.83
N PRO A 192 7.54 2.57 9.43
CA PRO A 192 6.53 1.53 9.56
C PRO A 192 5.66 1.75 10.79
N ALA A 193 4.52 1.08 10.86
CA ALA A 193 3.66 1.09 12.05
C ALA A 193 4.40 0.63 13.33
N GLU A 194 5.32 -0.32 13.18
CA GLU A 194 6.12 -0.83 14.28
C GLU A 194 7.60 -0.45 14.08
N PRO A 195 8.23 0.28 15.01
CA PRO A 195 9.59 0.80 14.86
C PRO A 195 10.67 -0.26 14.64
N TRP A 196 10.45 -1.49 15.11
CA TRP A 196 11.37 -2.61 14.98
C TRP A 196 11.38 -3.26 13.59
N VAL A 197 10.45 -2.89 12.71
CA VAL A 197 10.40 -3.41 11.34
C VAL A 197 11.55 -2.82 10.54
N GLU A 198 12.40 -3.68 10.00
CA GLU A 198 13.56 -3.33 9.18
C GLU A 198 13.49 -4.04 7.82
N PRO A 199 14.08 -3.48 6.77
CA PRO A 199 14.31 -4.19 5.53
C PRO A 199 15.34 -5.31 5.74
N PRO A 200 15.29 -6.42 4.97
CA PRO A 200 16.31 -7.44 4.99
C PRO A 200 17.67 -6.88 4.58
N GLY A 201 18.74 -7.53 5.04
CA GLY A 201 20.08 -7.25 4.56
C GLY A 201 20.32 -7.77 3.14
N THR A 202 21.55 -7.56 2.62
CA THR A 202 21.94 -7.97 1.26
C THR A 202 21.72 -9.47 1.02
N GLU A 203 22.00 -10.30 2.02
CA GLU A 203 21.81 -11.75 1.95
C GLU A 203 20.33 -12.13 1.81
N GLY A 204 19.45 -11.56 2.65
CA GLY A 204 18.00 -11.79 2.56
C GLY A 204 17.40 -11.33 1.24
N LEU A 205 17.93 -10.26 0.64
CA LEU A 205 17.51 -9.81 -0.69
C LEU A 205 17.99 -10.77 -1.78
N ALA A 206 19.21 -11.29 -1.67
CA ALA A 206 19.74 -12.28 -2.60
C ALA A 206 18.92 -13.57 -2.56
N TYR A 207 18.59 -14.08 -1.36
CA TYR A 207 17.69 -15.22 -1.21
C TYR A 207 16.31 -14.96 -1.80
N ALA A 208 15.71 -13.80 -1.54
CA ALA A 208 14.39 -13.45 -2.05
C ALA A 208 14.34 -13.47 -3.57
N THR A 209 15.32 -12.86 -4.25
CA THR A 209 15.37 -12.84 -5.71
C THR A 209 15.63 -14.22 -6.30
N ALA A 210 16.45 -15.06 -5.66
CA ALA A 210 16.73 -16.41 -6.12
C ALA A 210 15.53 -17.37 -5.94
N ILE A 211 14.82 -17.28 -4.81
CA ILE A 211 13.78 -18.24 -4.42
C ILE A 211 12.41 -17.86 -5.02
N LEU A 212 12.08 -16.56 -5.07
CA LEU A 212 10.80 -16.11 -5.62
C LEU A 212 10.73 -16.15 -7.16
N GLY A 213 11.86 -16.43 -7.81
CA GLY A 213 11.94 -16.76 -9.22
C GLY A 213 12.08 -15.56 -10.17
N ASP A 214 12.12 -15.87 -11.47
CA ASP A 214 12.46 -14.91 -12.54
C ASP A 214 11.44 -13.79 -12.74
N THR A 215 10.22 -13.98 -12.28
CA THR A 215 9.16 -12.94 -12.32
C THR A 215 9.26 -11.94 -11.17
N ALA A 216 10.13 -12.22 -10.17
CA ALA A 216 10.30 -11.36 -9.00
C ALA A 216 11.24 -10.17 -9.30
N ARG A 217 10.83 -8.98 -8.91
CA ARG A 217 11.62 -7.75 -9.06
C ARG A 217 11.52 -6.93 -7.77
N ILE A 218 12.66 -6.38 -7.33
CA ILE A 218 12.69 -5.41 -6.24
C ILE A 218 12.15 -4.09 -6.76
N VAL A 219 11.09 -3.56 -6.14
CA VAL A 219 10.49 -2.28 -6.48
C VAL A 219 11.02 -1.21 -5.53
N GLY A 220 11.68 -0.21 -6.10
CA GLY A 220 12.12 0.98 -5.37
C GLY A 220 11.06 2.09 -5.38
N PRO A 221 11.21 3.10 -4.50
CA PRO A 221 10.37 4.28 -4.56
C PRO A 221 10.51 4.98 -5.91
N ALA A 222 9.38 5.44 -6.47
CA ALA A 222 9.38 6.18 -7.73
C ALA A 222 10.16 7.49 -7.56
N SER A 223 11.06 7.77 -8.50
CA SER A 223 11.91 8.98 -8.49
C SER A 223 11.30 10.18 -9.24
N LYS A 224 10.10 10.04 -9.80
CA LYS A 224 9.45 11.08 -10.61
C LYS A 224 8.78 12.13 -9.74
N SER A 225 8.80 13.41 -10.18
CA SER A 225 8.02 14.48 -9.59
C SER A 225 6.52 14.22 -9.80
N PHE A 226 5.72 14.55 -8.78
CA PHE A 226 4.27 14.48 -8.90
C PHE A 226 3.80 15.74 -9.62
N GLY A 227 3.18 15.61 -10.79
CA GLY A 227 2.51 16.70 -11.48
C GLY A 227 1.25 17.16 -10.72
N LEU A 228 1.44 17.83 -9.58
CA LEU A 228 0.31 18.37 -8.82
C LEU A 228 -0.32 19.53 -9.58
N SER A 229 -1.66 19.52 -9.67
CA SER A 229 -2.39 20.60 -10.32
C SER A 229 -2.00 21.99 -9.73
N ARG A 230 -1.92 23.00 -10.60
CA ARG A 230 -1.45 24.36 -10.25
C ARG A 230 -2.39 25.13 -9.31
N ARG A 231 -3.46 24.55 -8.80
CA ARG A 231 -4.45 25.22 -7.95
C ARG A 231 -4.23 24.87 -6.49
N GLY A 232 -4.01 25.88 -5.64
CA GLY A 232 -4.02 25.75 -4.20
C GLY A 232 -2.81 26.35 -3.48
N ASP A 233 -2.97 26.49 -2.16
CA ASP A 233 -1.94 26.88 -1.22
C ASP A 233 -0.90 25.78 -1.05
N VAL A 234 0.35 26.15 -0.80
CA VAL A 234 1.46 25.22 -0.56
C VAL A 234 1.20 24.28 0.61
N GLY A 235 0.54 24.74 1.66
CA GLY A 235 0.20 23.92 2.83
C GLY A 235 -0.79 22.80 2.47
N GLU A 236 -1.82 23.09 1.68
CA GLU A 236 -2.78 22.08 1.20
C GLU A 236 -2.10 21.08 0.27
N ALA A 237 -1.19 21.54 -0.59
CA ALA A 237 -0.42 20.66 -1.46
C ALA A 237 0.50 19.73 -0.66
N VAL A 238 1.18 20.24 0.38
CA VAL A 238 1.98 19.42 1.31
C VAL A 238 1.10 18.35 1.97
N VAL A 239 -0.04 18.75 2.55
CA VAL A 239 -0.97 17.80 3.20
C VAL A 239 -1.45 16.73 2.23
N ALA A 240 -1.77 17.10 0.99
CA ALA A 240 -2.24 16.15 -0.03
C ALA A 240 -1.23 15.05 -0.34
N VAL A 241 0.09 15.37 -0.37
CA VAL A 241 1.13 14.38 -0.65
C VAL A 241 1.47 13.54 0.59
N ILE A 242 1.67 14.17 1.76
CA ILE A 242 2.08 13.45 2.98
C ILE A 242 0.96 12.61 3.62
N SER A 243 -0.32 12.87 3.28
CA SER A 243 -1.46 12.08 3.79
C SER A 243 -1.53 10.69 3.18
N ARG A 244 -0.97 10.50 1.99
CA ARG A 244 -0.98 9.21 1.28
C ARG A 244 0.14 8.29 1.74
N HIS A 245 1.29 8.85 2.05
CA HIS A 245 2.45 8.15 2.59
C HIS A 245 3.44 9.15 3.19
N PRO A 246 4.18 8.77 4.23
CA PRO A 246 5.25 9.62 4.75
C PRO A 246 6.31 9.86 3.67
N MET A 247 6.76 11.10 3.54
CA MET A 247 7.78 11.50 2.57
C MET A 247 8.98 12.10 3.27
N ALA A 248 10.18 11.76 2.78
CA ALA A 248 11.37 12.46 3.20
C ALA A 248 11.27 13.94 2.81
N GLU A 249 11.88 14.83 3.60
CA GLU A 249 11.79 16.27 3.36
C GLU A 249 12.23 16.65 1.94
N GLU A 250 13.31 16.02 1.45
CA GLU A 250 13.79 16.20 0.08
C GLU A 250 12.79 15.68 -0.98
N GLU A 251 12.06 14.61 -0.67
CA GLU A 251 11.02 14.08 -1.56
C GLU A 251 9.85 15.06 -1.65
N VAL A 252 9.44 15.69 -0.52
CA VAL A 252 8.39 16.71 -0.50
C VAL A 252 8.81 17.90 -1.35
N MET A 253 10.06 18.38 -1.19
CA MET A 253 10.58 19.50 -1.98
C MET A 253 10.60 19.19 -3.48
N ARG A 254 10.99 17.99 -3.87
CA ARG A 254 10.97 17.55 -5.28
C ARG A 254 9.55 17.39 -5.84
N ALA A 255 8.62 16.87 -5.01
CA ALA A 255 7.23 16.71 -5.41
C ALA A 255 6.50 18.03 -5.62
N LEU A 256 6.95 19.09 -4.91
CA LEU A 256 6.37 20.42 -4.91
C LEU A 256 7.28 21.44 -5.60
N ASP A 257 7.95 21.04 -6.67
CA ASP A 257 8.99 21.80 -7.41
C ASP A 257 8.53 23.16 -7.97
N ARG A 258 7.23 23.39 -8.04
CA ARG A 258 6.66 24.70 -8.44
C ARG A 258 6.73 25.78 -7.35
N TRP A 259 7.00 25.41 -6.10
CA TRP A 259 7.28 26.33 -5.00
C TRP A 259 8.75 26.28 -4.64
N THR A 260 9.27 27.37 -4.13
CA THR A 260 10.66 27.41 -3.67
C THR A 260 10.85 26.50 -2.44
N PRO A 261 12.04 25.93 -2.23
CA PRO A 261 12.34 25.15 -1.02
C PRO A 261 12.02 25.89 0.29
N ASP A 262 12.20 27.22 0.32
CA ASP A 262 11.87 28.07 1.48
C ASP A 262 10.36 28.12 1.76
N GLU A 263 9.52 28.25 0.73
CA GLU A 263 8.06 28.21 0.87
C GLU A 263 7.57 26.85 1.38
N VAL A 264 8.10 25.76 0.81
CA VAL A 264 7.77 24.39 1.26
C VAL A 264 8.22 24.17 2.69
N GLY A 265 9.45 24.59 3.05
CA GLY A 265 9.98 24.46 4.41
C GLY A 265 9.17 25.23 5.45
N LYS A 266 8.76 26.46 5.13
CA LYS A 266 7.86 27.26 5.99
C LYS A 266 6.48 26.61 6.14
N ALA A 267 5.92 26.05 5.07
CA ALA A 267 4.66 25.33 5.11
C ALA A 267 4.74 24.08 6.00
N LEU A 268 5.79 23.26 5.85
CA LEU A 268 6.04 22.09 6.69
C LEU A 268 6.14 22.47 8.17
N ALA A 269 6.94 23.47 8.50
CA ALA A 269 7.10 23.96 9.88
C ALA A 269 5.76 24.44 10.48
N ARG A 270 4.97 25.20 9.73
CA ARG A 270 3.64 25.65 10.13
C ARG A 270 2.69 24.49 10.36
N LEU A 271 2.62 23.53 9.43
CA LEU A 271 1.75 22.36 9.54
C LEU A 271 2.10 21.46 10.74
N ALA A 272 3.37 21.42 11.14
CA ALA A 272 3.79 20.73 12.37
C ALA A 272 3.29 21.46 13.63
N VAL A 273 3.40 22.79 13.67
CA VAL A 273 2.88 23.62 14.77
C VAL A 273 1.35 23.51 14.87
N ASP A 274 0.67 23.55 13.74
CA ASP A 274 -0.79 23.46 13.65
C ASP A 274 -1.33 22.01 13.90
N GLY A 275 -0.44 21.02 14.12
CA GLY A 275 -0.81 19.63 14.34
C GLY A 275 -1.42 18.94 13.11
N ARG A 276 -1.19 19.46 11.90
CA ARG A 276 -1.67 18.89 10.63
C ARG A 276 -0.66 17.93 10.00
N ALA A 277 0.61 18.05 10.38
CA ALA A 277 1.68 17.13 9.97
C ALA A 277 2.48 16.68 11.20
N GLN A 278 3.13 15.53 11.09
CA GLN A 278 4.09 15.05 12.09
C GLN A 278 5.39 14.64 11.42
N VAL A 279 6.47 14.70 12.20
CA VAL A 279 7.80 14.25 11.79
C VAL A 279 8.11 12.92 12.45
N VAL A 280 8.57 11.97 11.64
CA VAL A 280 9.09 10.68 12.12
C VAL A 280 10.53 10.54 11.60
N ASN A 281 11.48 10.37 12.51
CA ASN A 281 12.88 10.14 12.14
C ASN A 281 13.12 8.64 11.93
N ARG A 282 13.73 8.27 10.80
CA ARG A 282 14.14 6.90 10.51
C ARG A 282 15.48 6.90 9.78
N TYR A 283 16.44 6.16 10.28
CA TYR A 283 17.80 6.07 9.73
C TYR A 283 18.45 7.44 9.45
N GLY A 284 18.23 8.41 10.36
CA GLY A 284 18.75 9.78 10.20
C GLY A 284 18.00 10.64 9.20
N VAL A 285 16.97 10.11 8.53
CA VAL A 285 16.11 10.85 7.60
C VAL A 285 14.84 11.33 8.30
N ARG A 286 14.47 12.58 8.08
CA ARG A 286 13.21 13.17 8.55
C ARG A 286 12.11 12.87 7.54
N PHE A 287 11.09 12.15 7.97
CA PHE A 287 9.89 11.89 7.19
C PHE A 287 8.72 12.75 7.71
N TRP A 288 8.02 13.37 6.80
CA TRP A 288 6.80 14.11 7.05
C TRP A 288 5.59 13.24 6.72
N GLY A 289 4.64 13.14 7.61
CA GLY A 289 3.45 12.30 7.45
C GLY A 289 2.20 12.91 8.07
N CYS A 290 1.07 12.27 7.82
CA CYS A 290 -0.21 12.67 8.39
C CYS A 290 -0.17 12.63 9.92
N SER A 291 -0.61 13.72 10.57
CA SER A 291 -0.67 13.79 12.03
C SER A 291 -1.58 12.76 12.69
N LYS A 292 -2.51 12.18 11.93
CA LYS A 292 -3.41 11.12 12.40
C LYS A 292 -2.74 9.74 12.45
N ALA A 293 -1.57 9.56 11.82
CA ALA A 293 -0.85 8.29 11.80
C ALA A 293 -0.33 7.95 13.22
N ARG A 294 -0.54 6.72 13.65
CA ARG A 294 -0.12 6.22 14.96
C ARG A 294 0.96 5.17 14.78
N TYR A 295 2.16 5.46 15.24
CA TYR A 295 3.30 4.54 15.22
C TYR A 295 3.50 3.90 16.59
N GLY A 296 3.99 2.66 16.62
CA GLY A 296 4.35 1.96 17.85
C GLY A 296 5.57 2.60 18.52
N THR A 297 5.70 2.38 19.83
CA THR A 297 6.82 2.90 20.64
C THR A 297 7.74 1.81 21.18
N GLY A 298 7.50 0.52 20.84
CA GLY A 298 8.12 -0.62 21.51
C GLY A 298 8.93 -1.55 20.63
N GLN A 299 9.68 -2.44 21.28
CA GLN A 299 10.37 -3.59 20.70
C GLN A 299 9.35 -4.67 20.27
N ARG A 300 9.79 -5.62 19.43
CA ARG A 300 8.99 -6.78 19.00
C ARG A 300 8.55 -7.57 20.25
N ALA A 301 7.24 -7.74 20.45
CA ALA A 301 6.73 -8.63 21.50
C ALA A 301 7.15 -10.07 21.13
N GLY A 302 8.00 -10.71 21.94
CA GLY A 302 8.47 -12.08 21.73
C GLY A 302 9.98 -12.31 21.71
N SER A 303 10.83 -11.28 21.88
CA SER A 303 12.28 -11.49 21.96
C SER A 303 12.82 -11.96 23.32
N ALA A 304 11.94 -12.36 24.25
CA ALA A 304 12.33 -12.77 25.62
C ALA A 304 12.46 -14.29 25.82
N GLU A 305 12.18 -15.16 24.82
CA GLU A 305 12.18 -16.62 25.05
C GLU A 305 13.18 -17.42 24.18
N GLU A 306 14.19 -16.79 23.60
CA GLU A 306 15.29 -17.53 22.94
C GLU A 306 16.62 -17.47 23.73
N LYS A 307 16.53 -17.43 25.05
CA LYS A 307 17.69 -17.69 25.92
C LYS A 307 17.32 -18.78 26.91
N THR A 308 17.38 -20.01 26.51
CA THR A 308 17.75 -21.22 27.28
C THR A 308 17.20 -22.45 26.53
N LEU A 309 18.01 -23.08 25.72
CA LEU A 309 18.22 -24.53 25.69
C LEU A 309 19.38 -24.82 24.77
#